data_599ad57af7c68780686af3d55318ee39
#
_entry.id   599ad57af7c68780686af3d55318ee39
#
_cell.length_a   1.000
_cell.length_b   1.000
_cell.length_c   1.000
_cell.angle_alpha   90.00
_cell.angle_beta   90.00
_cell.angle_gamma   90.00
#
_symmetry.space_group_name_H-M   'P 1'
#
loop_
_entity.id
_entity.type
_entity.pdbx_description
1 polymer ?
#
loop_
_entity_poly.entity_id
_entity_poly.type
_entity_poly.pdbx_seq_one_letter_code
_entity_poly.pdbx_strand_id
1 'polypeptide(L)'
;MNWSDLLFAMALTIVFGAVTYANVSEVRSAQLARMIGLPYIAGSARVEPPPGFVGFCVRESWSCGGRVGHVRKSRKDLKVLAERINTSVNQLISPEADIAQYGVQEYWTIPTSGRGDCEDYALLKMRMLLERGVPGKRLLLAVVITRFGERHLVLVVRTPEADLVLDNIEPKLLDWRETTYRFVSIQDPANLSRWISVKPAKAPPVNGRGKAELVSAVR
;
A
#
# COMPACT_ATOMS: atom_id res chain seq x y z
N MET A 1 30.64 -30.01 33.55
CA MET A 1 29.79 -29.53 32.48
C MET A 1 29.02 -30.71 31.95
N ASN A 2 27.70 -30.77 32.19
CA ASN A 2 26.85 -31.93 31.83
C ASN A 2 26.49 -31.87 30.35
N TRP A 3 26.34 -33.04 29.74
CA TRP A 3 25.95 -33.17 28.31
C TRP A 3 24.64 -32.50 27.97
N SER A 4 23.73 -32.34 28.92
CA SER A 4 22.50 -31.57 28.80
C SER A 4 22.73 -30.07 28.55
N ASP A 5 23.75 -29.46 29.15
CA ASP A 5 24.05 -28.04 28.99
C ASP A 5 24.66 -27.72 27.61
N LEU A 6 25.39 -28.66 27.03
CA LEU A 6 25.92 -28.52 25.67
C LEU A 6 24.81 -28.61 24.60
N LEU A 7 23.84 -29.50 24.79
CA LEU A 7 22.71 -29.64 23.85
C LEU A 7 21.77 -28.44 23.90
N PHE A 8 21.57 -27.84 25.08
CA PHE A 8 20.76 -26.63 25.23
C PHE A 8 21.45 -25.41 24.61
N ALA A 9 22.76 -25.27 24.76
CA ALA A 9 23.52 -24.20 24.14
C ALA A 9 23.54 -24.29 22.60
N MET A 10 23.68 -25.53 22.06
CA MET A 10 23.61 -25.74 20.61
C MET A 10 22.20 -25.50 20.04
N ALA A 11 21.14 -25.90 20.74
CA ALA A 11 19.78 -25.66 20.29
C ALA A 11 19.45 -24.17 20.29
N LEU A 12 19.90 -23.39 21.28
CA LEU A 12 19.66 -21.96 21.38
C LEU A 12 20.40 -21.18 20.27
N THR A 13 21.65 -21.57 19.95
CA THR A 13 22.43 -20.95 18.87
C THR A 13 21.83 -21.24 17.48
N ILE A 14 21.26 -22.41 17.26
CA ILE A 14 20.61 -22.75 15.99
C ILE A 14 19.31 -21.96 15.82
N VAL A 15 18.48 -21.80 16.86
CA VAL A 15 17.25 -21.02 16.82
C VAL A 15 17.53 -19.55 16.61
N PHE A 16 18.48 -18.95 17.33
CA PHE A 16 18.88 -17.54 17.12
C PHE A 16 19.54 -17.32 15.75
N GLY A 17 20.36 -18.26 15.28
CA GLY A 17 20.96 -18.20 13.96
C GLY A 17 19.92 -18.27 12.84
N ALA A 18 18.92 -19.14 12.95
CA ALA A 18 17.85 -19.28 11.95
C ALA A 18 16.95 -18.02 11.88
N VAL A 19 16.59 -17.43 13.02
CA VAL A 19 15.79 -16.19 13.08
C VAL A 19 16.55 -15.00 12.52
N THR A 20 17.84 -14.88 12.78
CA THR A 20 18.67 -13.79 12.22
C THR A 20 18.95 -13.97 10.74
N TYR A 21 19.14 -15.19 10.25
CA TYR A 21 19.33 -15.48 8.83
C TYR A 21 18.05 -15.23 8.03
N ALA A 22 16.87 -15.61 8.51
CA ALA A 22 15.60 -15.33 7.87
C ALA A 22 15.37 -13.81 7.73
N ASN A 23 15.59 -13.04 8.79
CA ASN A 23 15.46 -11.58 8.75
C ASN A 23 16.45 -10.90 7.80
N VAL A 24 17.67 -11.37 7.71
CA VAL A 24 18.70 -10.81 6.80
C VAL A 24 18.39 -11.12 5.33
N SER A 25 17.90 -12.32 5.02
CA SER A 25 17.56 -12.70 3.64
C SER A 25 16.34 -11.94 3.11
N GLU A 26 15.33 -11.71 3.96
CA GLU A 26 14.14 -10.96 3.59
C GLU A 26 14.41 -9.45 3.42
N VAL A 27 15.26 -8.86 4.28
CA VAL A 27 15.69 -7.46 4.14
C VAL A 27 16.51 -7.25 2.86
N ARG A 28 17.38 -8.21 2.53
CA ARG A 28 18.15 -8.17 1.28
C ARG A 28 17.27 -8.29 0.04
N SER A 29 16.23 -9.12 0.06
CA SER A 29 15.35 -9.30 -1.09
C SER A 29 14.53 -8.04 -1.42
N ALA A 30 13.99 -7.35 -0.42
CA ALA A 30 13.25 -6.10 -0.63
C ALA A 30 14.17 -4.94 -1.07
N GLN A 31 15.39 -4.89 -0.56
CA GLN A 31 16.39 -3.89 -0.96
C GLN A 31 16.92 -4.17 -2.38
N LEU A 32 17.14 -5.44 -2.71
CA LEU A 32 17.51 -5.89 -4.05
C LEU A 32 16.38 -5.59 -5.05
N ALA A 33 15.12 -5.80 -4.66
CA ALA A 33 13.95 -5.49 -5.49
C ALA A 33 13.90 -4.02 -5.93
N ARG A 34 14.24 -3.08 -5.04
CA ARG A 34 14.36 -1.66 -5.38
C ARG A 34 15.61 -1.35 -6.21
N MET A 35 16.75 -1.96 -5.88
CA MET A 35 18.01 -1.74 -6.60
C MET A 35 17.99 -2.30 -8.02
N ILE A 36 17.33 -3.44 -8.26
CA ILE A 36 17.18 -4.05 -9.59
C ILE A 36 15.92 -3.58 -10.31
N GLY A 37 15.22 -2.59 -9.74
CA GLY A 37 14.08 -1.95 -10.38
C GLY A 37 12.90 -2.89 -10.59
N LEU A 38 12.59 -3.78 -9.63
CA LEU A 38 11.38 -4.62 -9.73
C LEU A 38 10.16 -3.74 -9.95
N PRO A 39 9.34 -4.06 -10.94
CA PRO A 39 8.22 -3.22 -11.34
C PRO A 39 7.08 -3.23 -10.31
N TYR A 40 7.07 -4.19 -9.38
CA TYR A 40 5.96 -4.41 -8.47
C TYR A 40 6.34 -4.23 -7.02
N ILE A 41 5.39 -3.72 -6.23
CA ILE A 41 5.49 -3.69 -4.78
C ILE A 41 5.48 -5.14 -4.27
N ALA A 42 6.54 -5.52 -3.58
CA ALA A 42 6.68 -6.83 -2.98
C ALA A 42 6.33 -6.78 -1.49
N GLY A 43 5.39 -7.61 -1.09
CA GLY A 43 5.08 -7.85 0.31
C GLY A 43 5.71 -9.15 0.82
N SER A 44 5.85 -9.30 2.12
CA SER A 44 6.55 -10.45 2.70
C SER A 44 5.73 -11.25 3.71
N ALA A 45 5.18 -10.60 4.71
CA ALA A 45 4.47 -11.28 5.81
C ALA A 45 3.00 -10.85 5.85
N ARG A 46 2.13 -11.76 6.23
CA ARG A 46 0.73 -11.42 6.51
C ARG A 46 0.66 -10.43 7.66
N VAL A 47 -0.18 -9.43 7.51
CA VAL A 47 -0.49 -8.44 8.54
C VAL A 47 -1.99 -8.27 8.67
N GLU A 48 -2.43 -7.69 9.79
CA GLU A 48 -3.83 -7.31 9.97
C GLU A 48 -4.22 -6.22 8.96
N PRO A 49 -5.42 -6.30 8.40
CA PRO A 49 -5.96 -5.26 7.53
C PRO A 49 -6.19 -3.96 8.30
N PRO A 50 -6.29 -2.82 7.61
CA PRO A 50 -6.77 -1.58 8.22
C PRO A 50 -8.15 -1.79 8.88
N PRO A 51 -8.44 -1.17 10.04
CA PRO A 51 -9.69 -1.40 10.78
C PRO A 51 -10.96 -1.19 9.93
N GLY A 52 -11.01 -0.11 9.14
CA GLY A 52 -12.15 0.19 8.28
C GLY A 52 -12.39 -0.84 7.16
N PHE A 53 -11.33 -1.52 6.70
CA PHE A 53 -11.41 -2.53 5.65
C PHE A 53 -12.20 -3.78 6.07
N VAL A 54 -12.10 -4.21 7.33
CA VAL A 54 -12.76 -5.44 7.81
C VAL A 54 -14.28 -5.33 7.64
N GLY A 55 -14.89 -4.24 8.11
CA GLY A 55 -16.31 -4.00 7.95
C GLY A 55 -16.73 -3.76 6.50
N PHE A 56 -15.86 -3.11 5.70
CA PHE A 56 -16.10 -2.82 4.30
C PHE A 56 -16.27 -4.09 3.46
N CYS A 57 -15.38 -5.07 3.59
CA CYS A 57 -15.48 -6.34 2.85
C CYS A 57 -16.79 -7.11 3.11
N VAL A 58 -17.33 -6.99 4.31
CA VAL A 58 -18.61 -7.63 4.66
C VAL A 58 -19.78 -6.91 4.00
N ARG A 59 -19.75 -5.58 3.98
CA ARG A 59 -20.81 -4.77 3.37
C ARG A 59 -20.72 -4.75 1.84
N GLU A 60 -19.50 -4.71 1.32
CA GLU A 60 -19.21 -4.50 -0.10
C GLU A 60 -18.41 -5.69 -0.68
N SER A 61 -19.07 -6.83 -0.82
CA SER A 61 -18.44 -8.10 -1.26
C SER A 61 -17.70 -8.02 -2.61
N TRP A 62 -18.05 -7.03 -3.47
CA TRP A 62 -17.37 -6.81 -4.74
C TRP A 62 -15.88 -6.42 -4.57
N SER A 63 -15.52 -5.78 -3.46
CA SER A 63 -14.17 -5.27 -3.22
C SER A 63 -13.15 -6.35 -2.87
N CYS A 64 -13.61 -7.46 -2.31
CA CYS A 64 -12.76 -8.54 -1.80
C CYS A 64 -12.97 -9.86 -2.55
N GLY A 65 -14.04 -9.96 -3.33
CA GLY A 65 -14.47 -11.17 -4.01
C GLY A 65 -13.86 -11.41 -5.40
N GLY A 66 -12.79 -10.73 -5.75
CA GLY A 66 -12.05 -11.02 -6.98
C GLY A 66 -12.93 -11.22 -8.22
N ARG A 67 -13.78 -10.25 -8.59
CA ARG A 67 -14.50 -10.35 -9.87
C ARG A 67 -13.47 -10.49 -10.99
N VAL A 68 -13.54 -11.62 -11.66
CA VAL A 68 -12.69 -11.92 -12.81
C VAL A 68 -13.19 -11.02 -13.96
N GLY A 69 -12.62 -9.84 -14.06
CA GLY A 69 -12.77 -9.02 -15.26
C GLY A 69 -12.02 -9.73 -16.39
N HIS A 70 -12.74 -10.12 -17.42
CA HIS A 70 -12.16 -10.83 -18.57
C HIS A 70 -11.66 -9.91 -19.68
N VAL A 71 -11.68 -8.60 -19.49
CA VAL A 71 -11.25 -7.67 -20.54
C VAL A 71 -9.73 -7.59 -20.60
N ARG A 72 -9.15 -8.14 -21.65
CA ARG A 72 -7.74 -7.92 -22.03
C ARG A 72 -7.62 -6.51 -22.60
N LYS A 73 -7.51 -5.50 -21.74
CA LYS A 73 -7.13 -4.16 -22.21
C LYS A 73 -5.63 -4.15 -22.53
N SER A 74 -5.27 -3.42 -23.60
CA SER A 74 -3.87 -3.18 -23.91
C SER A 74 -3.24 -2.37 -22.77
N ARG A 75 -1.91 -2.44 -22.66
CA ARG A 75 -1.12 -1.67 -21.69
C ARG A 75 -1.41 -0.18 -21.72
N LYS A 76 -1.37 0.40 -22.92
CA LYS A 76 -1.59 1.83 -23.16
C LYS A 76 -3.00 2.23 -22.71
N ASP A 77 -3.98 1.39 -23.01
CA ASP A 77 -5.36 1.64 -22.66
C ASP A 77 -5.59 1.61 -21.14
N LEU A 78 -4.90 0.70 -20.40
CA LEU A 78 -5.04 0.62 -18.95
C LEU A 78 -4.45 1.85 -18.25
N LYS A 79 -3.27 2.31 -18.67
CA LYS A 79 -2.66 3.53 -18.11
C LYS A 79 -3.54 4.75 -18.36
N VAL A 80 -3.98 4.95 -19.60
CA VAL A 80 -4.89 6.05 -19.97
C VAL A 80 -6.21 5.99 -19.21
N LEU A 81 -6.77 4.78 -19.05
CA LEU A 81 -7.99 4.59 -18.26
C LEU A 81 -7.78 4.95 -16.79
N ALA A 82 -6.70 4.47 -16.19
CA ALA A 82 -6.36 4.74 -14.79
C ALA A 82 -6.17 6.25 -14.55
N GLU A 83 -5.47 6.93 -15.44
CA GLU A 83 -5.23 8.37 -15.37
C GLU A 83 -6.55 9.18 -15.46
N ARG A 84 -7.43 8.82 -16.41
CA ARG A 84 -8.75 9.45 -16.54
C ARG A 84 -9.59 9.26 -15.28
N ILE A 85 -9.64 8.04 -14.74
CA ILE A 85 -10.42 7.75 -13.53
C ILE A 85 -9.82 8.49 -12.34
N ASN A 86 -8.49 8.51 -12.18
CA ASN A 86 -7.84 9.26 -11.11
C ASN A 86 -8.25 10.73 -11.13
N THR A 87 -8.11 11.36 -12.27
CA THR A 87 -8.49 12.78 -12.45
C THR A 87 -9.99 13.01 -12.20
N SER A 88 -10.85 12.17 -12.79
CA SER A 88 -12.30 12.35 -12.64
C SER A 88 -12.76 12.21 -11.19
N VAL A 89 -12.25 11.21 -10.46
CA VAL A 89 -12.64 11.01 -9.06
C VAL A 89 -12.08 12.13 -8.17
N ASN A 90 -10.86 12.58 -8.42
CA ASN A 90 -10.28 13.69 -7.67
C ASN A 90 -11.03 15.02 -7.86
N GLN A 91 -11.70 15.19 -9.00
CA GLN A 91 -12.56 16.34 -9.26
C GLN A 91 -13.98 16.18 -8.71
N LEU A 92 -14.47 14.93 -8.60
CA LEU A 92 -15.83 14.63 -8.19
C LEU A 92 -16.04 14.70 -6.69
N ILE A 93 -15.02 14.34 -5.90
CA ILE A 93 -15.09 14.23 -4.45
C ILE A 93 -14.42 15.44 -3.81
N SER A 94 -15.08 16.02 -2.81
CA SER A 94 -14.51 17.04 -1.92
C SER A 94 -13.96 16.37 -0.67
N PRO A 95 -12.76 16.77 -0.19
CA PRO A 95 -12.16 16.17 1.01
C PRO A 95 -13.01 16.43 2.27
N GLU A 96 -13.38 15.38 2.98
CA GLU A 96 -14.03 15.45 4.28
C GLU A 96 -13.74 14.17 5.07
N ALA A 97 -13.28 14.32 6.31
CA ALA A 97 -12.95 13.18 7.15
C ALA A 97 -14.21 12.45 7.63
N ASP A 98 -14.11 11.14 7.81
CA ASP A 98 -15.19 10.27 8.30
C ASP A 98 -15.79 10.74 9.63
N ILE A 99 -14.96 11.24 10.54
CA ILE A 99 -15.44 11.77 11.82
C ILE A 99 -16.43 12.93 11.65
N ALA A 100 -16.24 13.75 10.62
CA ALA A 100 -17.13 14.87 10.32
C ALA A 100 -18.41 14.42 9.62
N GLN A 101 -18.34 13.39 8.76
CA GLN A 101 -19.50 12.89 8.00
C GLN A 101 -20.35 11.88 8.78
N TYR A 102 -19.69 10.96 9.50
CA TYR A 102 -20.33 9.77 10.06
C TYR A 102 -20.18 9.66 11.60
N GLY A 103 -19.41 10.55 12.24
CA GLY A 103 -19.16 10.51 13.68
C GLY A 103 -18.24 9.39 14.16
N VAL A 104 -17.56 8.71 13.22
CA VAL A 104 -16.58 7.63 13.48
C VAL A 104 -15.29 7.94 12.75
N GLN A 105 -14.16 7.36 13.16
CA GLN A 105 -12.84 7.70 12.59
C GLN A 105 -12.52 6.98 11.27
N GLU A 106 -13.12 5.83 11.02
CA GLU A 106 -12.84 4.97 9.87
C GLU A 106 -14.14 4.32 9.38
N TYR A 107 -14.74 4.86 8.34
CA TYR A 107 -15.96 4.36 7.74
C TYR A 107 -15.82 4.20 6.22
N TRP A 108 -15.07 3.22 5.82
CA TRP A 108 -14.82 2.92 4.41
C TRP A 108 -16.10 2.68 3.63
N THR A 109 -16.37 3.52 2.65
CA THR A 109 -17.58 3.45 1.84
C THR A 109 -17.35 3.99 0.42
N ILE A 110 -18.36 3.84 -0.45
CA ILE A 110 -18.38 4.57 -1.70
C ILE A 110 -19.06 5.92 -1.42
N PRO A 111 -18.38 7.04 -1.67
CA PRO A 111 -18.86 8.37 -1.27
C PRO A 111 -20.04 8.84 -2.14
N THR A 112 -21.26 8.52 -1.72
CA THR A 112 -22.50 8.92 -2.42
C THR A 112 -22.87 10.39 -2.18
N SER A 113 -22.31 11.00 -1.13
CA SER A 113 -22.48 12.42 -0.79
C SER A 113 -21.62 13.36 -1.68
N GLY A 114 -20.67 12.81 -2.44
CA GLY A 114 -19.64 13.59 -3.13
C GLY A 114 -18.55 14.12 -2.20
N ARG A 115 -18.48 13.60 -0.97
CA ARG A 115 -17.48 13.97 0.04
C ARG A 115 -16.86 12.72 0.63
N GLY A 116 -15.56 12.74 0.96
CA GLY A 116 -14.87 11.59 1.52
C GLY A 116 -13.41 11.85 1.81
N ASP A 117 -12.75 10.92 2.47
CA ASP A 117 -11.32 10.97 2.70
C ASP A 117 -10.54 9.93 1.84
N CYS A 118 -9.29 9.64 2.18
CA CYS A 118 -8.39 8.94 1.25
C CYS A 118 -8.89 7.57 0.80
N GLU A 119 -9.53 6.81 1.69
CA GLU A 119 -10.06 5.50 1.33
C GLU A 119 -11.27 5.58 0.40
N ASP A 120 -12.14 6.55 0.58
CA ASP A 120 -13.33 6.74 -0.25
C ASP A 120 -12.95 7.06 -1.70
N TYR A 121 -11.92 7.91 -1.87
CA TYR A 121 -11.34 8.16 -3.20
C TYR A 121 -10.77 6.88 -3.80
N ALA A 122 -9.99 6.11 -3.04
CA ALA A 122 -9.37 4.88 -3.52
C ALA A 122 -10.42 3.83 -3.89
N LEU A 123 -11.47 3.67 -3.07
CA LEU A 123 -12.56 2.74 -3.30
C LEU A 123 -13.40 3.10 -4.52
N LEU A 124 -13.74 4.37 -4.71
CA LEU A 124 -14.49 4.80 -5.89
C LEU A 124 -13.67 4.59 -7.17
N LYS A 125 -12.37 4.92 -7.17
CA LYS A 125 -11.48 4.63 -8.30
C LYS A 125 -11.42 3.14 -8.60
N MET A 126 -11.28 2.31 -7.57
CA MET A 126 -11.28 0.84 -7.69
C MET A 126 -12.59 0.33 -8.31
N ARG A 127 -13.74 0.80 -7.81
CA ARG A 127 -15.07 0.44 -8.33
C ARG A 127 -15.20 0.79 -9.80
N MET A 128 -14.85 2.01 -10.18
CA MET A 128 -14.94 2.48 -11.57
C MET A 128 -14.03 1.70 -12.53
N LEU A 129 -12.86 1.24 -12.07
CA LEU A 129 -11.96 0.39 -12.85
C LEU A 129 -12.50 -1.03 -13.01
N LEU A 130 -13.08 -1.61 -11.96
CA LEU A 130 -13.73 -2.93 -11.99
C LEU A 130 -14.90 -2.94 -12.97
N GLU A 131 -15.75 -1.93 -12.93
CA GLU A 131 -16.90 -1.79 -13.85
C GLU A 131 -16.48 -1.67 -15.32
N ARG A 132 -15.26 -1.17 -15.55
CA ARG A 132 -14.65 -1.11 -16.89
C ARG A 132 -13.85 -2.37 -17.26
N GLY A 133 -13.99 -3.44 -16.46
CA GLY A 133 -13.44 -4.75 -16.75
C GLY A 133 -11.98 -4.93 -16.37
N VAL A 134 -11.39 -4.04 -15.55
CA VAL A 134 -10.04 -4.29 -15.00
C VAL A 134 -10.14 -5.41 -13.97
N PRO A 135 -9.32 -6.47 -14.07
CA PRO A 135 -9.35 -7.57 -13.11
C PRO A 135 -9.03 -7.12 -11.68
N GLY A 136 -9.81 -7.53 -10.68
CA GLY A 136 -9.63 -7.14 -9.28
C GLY A 136 -8.21 -7.41 -8.75
N LYS A 137 -7.57 -8.53 -9.13
CA LYS A 137 -6.19 -8.85 -8.75
C LYS A 137 -5.13 -7.84 -9.22
N ARG A 138 -5.50 -6.92 -10.10
CA ARG A 138 -4.65 -5.80 -10.54
C ARG A 138 -4.93 -4.50 -9.81
N LEU A 139 -5.93 -4.47 -8.94
CA LEU A 139 -6.38 -3.29 -8.20
C LEU A 139 -6.16 -3.57 -6.71
N LEU A 140 -5.13 -2.99 -6.14
CA LEU A 140 -4.69 -3.31 -4.78
C LEU A 140 -4.73 -2.04 -3.93
N LEU A 141 -5.44 -2.07 -2.82
CA LEU A 141 -5.36 -1.01 -1.82
C LEU A 141 -4.03 -1.09 -1.08
N ALA A 142 -3.40 0.03 -0.82
CA ALA A 142 -2.13 0.09 -0.11
C ALA A 142 -2.13 1.21 0.95
N VAL A 143 -1.67 0.86 2.16
CA VAL A 143 -1.39 1.83 3.22
C VAL A 143 0.03 2.34 3.03
N VAL A 144 0.16 3.65 3.01
CA VAL A 144 1.44 4.35 2.89
C VAL A 144 1.62 5.36 4.03
N ILE A 145 2.85 5.79 4.23
CA ILE A 145 3.17 6.96 5.05
C ILE A 145 3.67 8.06 4.12
N THR A 146 3.05 9.22 4.21
CA THR A 146 3.44 10.41 3.46
C THR A 146 4.80 10.95 3.94
N ARG A 147 5.38 11.89 3.20
CA ARG A 147 6.61 12.59 3.63
C ARG A 147 6.44 13.36 4.94
N PHE A 148 5.21 13.65 5.34
CA PHE A 148 4.90 14.34 6.60
C PHE A 148 4.66 13.39 7.77
N GLY A 149 4.77 12.07 7.56
CA GLY A 149 4.57 11.05 8.59
C GLY A 149 3.12 10.61 8.77
N GLU A 150 2.20 11.08 7.96
CA GLU A 150 0.78 10.78 8.04
C GLU A 150 0.44 9.44 7.36
N ARG A 151 -0.51 8.71 7.93
CA ARG A 151 -1.07 7.51 7.28
C ARG A 151 -1.98 7.94 6.14
N HIS A 152 -1.87 7.22 5.03
CA HIS A 152 -2.64 7.52 3.85
C HIS A 152 -2.97 6.22 3.09
N LEU A 153 -4.11 6.17 2.40
CA LEU A 153 -4.53 5.05 1.58
C LEU A 153 -4.52 5.45 0.10
N VAL A 154 -3.92 4.60 -0.71
CA VAL A 154 -3.88 4.77 -2.17
C VAL A 154 -4.37 3.53 -2.88
N LEU A 155 -4.84 3.68 -4.12
CA LEU A 155 -5.09 2.56 -5.02
C LEU A 155 -3.87 2.32 -5.90
N VAL A 156 -3.42 1.08 -5.93
CA VAL A 156 -2.34 0.60 -6.82
C VAL A 156 -2.96 -0.15 -8.00
N VAL A 157 -2.61 0.24 -9.21
CA VAL A 157 -3.00 -0.47 -10.44
C VAL A 157 -1.79 -1.20 -11.00
N ARG A 158 -1.82 -2.53 -10.95
CA ARG A 158 -0.76 -3.40 -11.46
C ARG A 158 -0.84 -3.51 -12.97
N THR A 159 0.14 -2.95 -13.67
CA THR A 159 0.34 -3.09 -15.11
C THR A 159 1.43 -4.14 -15.40
N PRO A 160 1.65 -4.56 -16.65
CA PRO A 160 2.76 -5.46 -16.96
C PRO A 160 4.15 -4.88 -16.63
N GLU A 161 4.28 -3.56 -16.55
CA GLU A 161 5.58 -2.87 -16.42
C GLU A 161 5.86 -2.35 -15.03
N ALA A 162 4.81 -1.97 -14.30
CA ALA A 162 4.95 -1.39 -12.97
C ALA A 162 3.61 -1.37 -12.22
N ASP A 163 3.70 -1.17 -10.93
CA ASP A 163 2.60 -0.75 -10.09
C ASP A 163 2.46 0.79 -10.17
N LEU A 164 1.31 1.26 -10.67
CA LEU A 164 0.98 2.68 -10.78
C LEU A 164 0.09 3.10 -9.62
N VAL A 165 0.35 4.26 -9.05
CA VAL A 165 -0.36 4.78 -7.88
C VAL A 165 -1.40 5.80 -8.30
N LEU A 166 -2.67 5.56 -7.94
CA LEU A 166 -3.78 6.49 -8.06
C LEU A 166 -4.06 7.10 -6.70
N ASP A 167 -3.98 8.42 -6.63
CA ASP A 167 -3.96 9.16 -5.38
C ASP A 167 -4.84 10.41 -5.46
N ASN A 168 -5.33 10.89 -4.31
CA ASN A 168 -6.05 12.16 -4.19
C ASN A 168 -5.17 13.33 -3.75
N ILE A 169 -3.98 13.05 -3.17
CA ILE A 169 -2.99 14.07 -2.78
C ILE A 169 -2.07 14.40 -3.97
N GLU A 170 -1.50 13.37 -4.61
CA GLU A 170 -0.68 13.54 -5.83
C GLU A 170 -1.56 13.21 -7.05
N PRO A 171 -1.98 14.22 -7.83
CA PRO A 171 -2.91 13.98 -8.93
C PRO A 171 -2.29 13.27 -10.12
N LYS A 172 -0.96 13.24 -10.23
CA LYS A 172 -0.27 12.54 -11.31
C LYS A 172 -0.26 11.05 -11.06
N LEU A 173 -0.48 10.29 -12.11
CA LEU A 173 -0.29 8.85 -12.09
C LEU A 173 1.20 8.52 -12.11
N LEU A 174 1.75 8.14 -10.96
CA LEU A 174 3.17 7.83 -10.80
C LEU A 174 3.41 6.32 -10.69
N ASP A 175 4.58 5.88 -11.15
CA ASP A 175 5.14 4.60 -10.75
C ASP A 175 5.41 4.62 -9.23
N TRP A 176 5.11 3.54 -8.53
CA TRP A 176 5.29 3.48 -7.07
C TRP A 176 6.70 3.85 -6.62
N ARG A 177 7.71 3.63 -7.47
CA ARG A 177 9.12 3.94 -7.20
C ARG A 177 9.41 5.44 -7.27
N GLU A 178 8.59 6.19 -7.99
CA GLU A 178 8.70 7.65 -8.18
C GLU A 178 7.95 8.42 -7.09
N THR A 179 7.12 7.73 -6.30
CA THR A 179 6.39 8.37 -5.19
C THR A 179 7.32 8.66 -4.02
N THR A 180 6.99 9.69 -3.24
CA THR A 180 7.67 10.02 -1.99
C THR A 180 7.18 9.16 -0.82
N TYR A 181 6.29 8.20 -1.06
CA TYR A 181 5.63 7.39 -0.05
C TYR A 181 6.51 6.25 0.46
N ARG A 182 6.35 5.97 1.76
CA ARG A 182 6.81 4.72 2.35
C ARG A 182 5.63 3.76 2.44
N PHE A 183 5.63 2.75 1.61
CA PHE A 183 4.61 1.70 1.63
C PHE A 183 4.74 0.87 2.91
N VAL A 184 3.61 0.65 3.61
CA VAL A 184 3.53 -0.10 4.88
C VAL A 184 2.94 -1.48 4.65
N SER A 185 1.76 -1.52 4.04
CA SER A 185 1.07 -2.77 3.70
C SER A 185 0.27 -2.60 2.42
N ILE A 186 -0.01 -3.71 1.75
CA ILE A 186 -0.77 -3.76 0.50
C ILE A 186 -1.64 -5.02 0.51
N GLN A 187 -2.76 -5.00 -0.20
CA GLN A 187 -3.55 -6.20 -0.43
C GLN A 187 -2.73 -7.27 -1.15
N ASP A 188 -2.91 -8.53 -0.76
CA ASP A 188 -2.31 -9.68 -1.44
C ASP A 188 -3.03 -9.94 -2.79
N PRO A 189 -2.34 -9.82 -3.93
CA PRO A 189 -2.97 -10.06 -5.24
C PRO A 189 -3.48 -11.49 -5.44
N ALA A 190 -3.01 -12.46 -4.63
CA ALA A 190 -3.51 -13.83 -4.64
C ALA A 190 -4.80 -13.97 -3.81
N ASN A 191 -5.05 -13.08 -2.85
CA ASN A 191 -6.25 -13.07 -2.03
C ASN A 191 -6.51 -11.67 -1.49
N LEU A 192 -7.41 -10.93 -2.12
CA LEU A 192 -7.69 -9.51 -1.83
C LEU A 192 -8.27 -9.25 -0.42
N SER A 193 -8.71 -10.29 0.30
CA SER A 193 -9.10 -10.16 1.71
C SER A 193 -7.89 -10.17 2.66
N ARG A 194 -6.70 -10.51 2.17
CA ARG A 194 -5.46 -10.54 2.95
C ARG A 194 -4.62 -9.30 2.68
N TRP A 195 -3.88 -8.90 3.71
CA TRP A 195 -2.90 -7.83 3.64
C TRP A 195 -1.51 -8.37 3.96
N ILE A 196 -0.52 -7.85 3.26
CA ILE A 196 0.89 -8.22 3.41
C ILE A 196 1.72 -6.98 3.68
N SER A 197 2.70 -7.10 4.58
CA SER A 197 3.60 -6.00 4.90
C SER A 197 4.52 -5.71 3.73
N VAL A 198 4.71 -4.42 3.44
CA VAL A 198 5.77 -3.97 2.54
C VAL A 198 6.94 -3.52 3.42
N LYS A 199 8.03 -4.27 3.42
CA LYS A 199 9.21 -3.88 4.22
C LYS A 199 9.78 -2.59 3.64
N PRO A 200 10.05 -1.58 4.48
CA PRO A 200 10.72 -0.38 4.02
C PRO A 200 12.10 -0.77 3.50
N ALA A 201 12.46 -0.31 2.31
CA ALA A 201 13.87 -0.26 1.95
C ALA A 201 14.56 0.58 3.03
N LYS A 202 15.64 0.06 3.60
CA LYS A 202 16.45 0.78 4.58
C LYS A 202 16.78 2.15 3.96
N ALA A 203 16.42 3.24 4.64
CA ALA A 203 16.79 4.57 4.19
C ALA A 203 18.29 4.58 3.89
N PRO A 204 18.75 5.22 2.79
CA PRO A 204 20.17 5.41 2.58
C PRO A 204 20.73 6.08 3.83
N PRO A 205 21.96 5.75 4.26
CA PRO A 205 22.57 6.39 5.41
C PRO A 205 22.56 7.90 5.15
N VAL A 206 21.92 8.64 6.04
CA VAL A 206 22.00 10.09 6.03
C VAL A 206 23.45 10.41 6.36
N ASN A 207 24.25 10.73 5.35
CA ASN A 207 25.59 11.26 5.55
C ASN A 207 25.42 12.55 6.34
N GLY A 208 25.69 12.46 7.63
CA GLY A 208 25.61 13.57 8.54
C GLY A 208 26.59 14.68 8.16
N ARG A 209 26.14 15.65 7.43
CA ARG A 209 26.66 17.03 7.39
C ARG A 209 25.52 17.93 6.91
N GLY A 210 24.71 18.36 7.85
CA GLY A 210 23.71 19.41 7.67
C GLY A 210 23.28 19.86 9.05
N LYS A 211 23.91 20.94 9.55
CA LYS A 211 23.53 21.59 10.81
C LYS A 211 22.04 21.93 10.75
N ALA A 212 21.32 21.49 11.76
CA ALA A 212 19.97 21.96 12.04
C ALA A 212 20.07 23.46 12.40
N GLU A 213 19.58 24.32 11.53
CA GLU A 213 19.20 25.68 11.88
C GLU A 213 17.74 25.66 12.32
N LEU A 214 17.56 25.77 13.63
CA LEU A 214 16.28 26.10 14.24
C LEU A 214 15.90 27.53 13.80
N VAL A 215 14.93 27.66 12.93
CA VAL A 215 14.22 28.94 12.78
C VAL A 215 12.92 28.83 13.57
N SER A 216 12.99 29.37 14.77
CA SER A 216 11.84 29.80 15.57
C SER A 216 11.15 30.97 14.84
N ALA A 217 9.89 30.82 14.48
CA ALA A 217 9.02 31.93 14.14
C ALA A 217 7.70 31.77 14.89
N VAL A 218 7.67 32.50 16.01
CA VAL A 218 6.47 32.94 16.70
C VAL A 218 5.91 34.15 15.91
N ARG A 219 4.65 34.06 15.50
CA ARG A 219 3.59 35.08 15.66
C ARG A 219 2.42 34.75 14.74
#